data_1275c74538a3e8db5b78090e17828de4
#
_entry.id   1275c74538a3e8db5b78090e17828de4
#
_cell.length_a   1.000
_cell.length_b   1.000
_cell.length_c   1.000
_cell.angle_alpha   90.00
_cell.angle_beta   90.00
_cell.angle_gamma   90.00
#
_symmetry.space_group_name_H-M   'P 1'
#
loop_
_entity.id
_entity.type
_entity.pdbx_description
1 polymer ?
#
loop_
_entity_poly.entity_id
_entity_poly.type
_entity_poly.pdbx_seq_one_letter_code
_entity_poly.pdbx_strand_id
1 'polypeptide(L)'
;EKGKKKKSYCRHLKIRLMPELPEVEAARRAIAESCIGKKITKATVAIDSKVINGVSSAHFETSLLGKTILSTHRKGKNLWLQLDSPPFPSFQFGMTGAVFIKGIPVTQYKRSSVTESDEWPSKYSKVFFGLDDGLEVSFTDKRRLAKVRLLEDPSLEPPISELGPDALLEPMKPDEFHSSLSKKKIGIKSLLLDQSFISGIGNWIADEVLYQSKIHPLQVAATLSLSNCS
;
A
#
# COMPACT_ATOMS: atom_id res chain seq x y z
N GLU A 1 27.91 -2.10 -45.55
CA GLU A 1 27.86 -1.65 -44.13
C GLU A 1 26.43 -1.34 -43.74
N LYS A 2 25.76 -2.28 -43.09
CA LYS A 2 24.42 -2.10 -42.51
C LYS A 2 24.55 -2.02 -40.98
N GLY A 3 24.56 -0.79 -40.43
CA GLY A 3 24.55 -0.54 -39.01
C GLY A 3 23.25 -1.06 -38.37
N LYS A 4 23.34 -2.14 -37.60
CA LYS A 4 22.25 -2.62 -36.73
C LYS A 4 22.08 -1.64 -35.58
N LYS A 5 21.06 -0.81 -35.64
CA LYS A 5 20.61 0.02 -34.50
C LYS A 5 20.24 -0.93 -33.35
N LYS A 6 21.00 -0.90 -32.26
CA LYS A 6 20.60 -1.49 -30.98
C LYS A 6 19.32 -0.82 -30.53
N LYS A 7 18.18 -1.49 -30.64
CA LYS A 7 16.93 -1.06 -30.01
C LYS A 7 17.14 -1.07 -28.50
N SER A 8 17.13 0.11 -27.91
CA SER A 8 17.14 0.34 -26.48
C SER A 8 15.95 -0.41 -25.83
N TYR A 9 16.24 -1.40 -25.02
CA TYR A 9 15.28 -2.19 -24.26
C TYR A 9 14.72 -1.43 -23.03
N CYS A 10 14.76 -0.12 -23.06
CA CYS A 10 14.34 0.73 -21.94
C CYS A 10 13.05 1.49 -22.24
N ARG A 11 11.99 0.78 -22.70
CA ARG A 11 10.64 1.38 -22.85
C ARG A 11 9.59 0.29 -22.77
N HIS A 12 9.25 -0.14 -21.58
CA HIS A 12 7.92 -0.51 -21.14
C HIS A 12 8.00 -0.73 -19.63
N LEU A 13 8.18 0.33 -18.87
CA LEU A 13 7.62 0.32 -17.51
C LEU A 13 6.12 0.10 -17.74
N LYS A 14 5.67 -1.15 -17.60
CA LYS A 14 4.24 -1.47 -17.62
C LYS A 14 3.61 -0.55 -16.58
N ILE A 15 2.77 0.36 -17.04
CA ILE A 15 2.03 1.27 -16.17
C ILE A 15 1.35 0.38 -15.14
N ARG A 16 1.81 0.47 -13.91
CA ARG A 16 1.30 -0.30 -12.78
C ARG A 16 -0.20 -0.06 -12.66
N LEU A 17 -0.99 -1.12 -12.63
CA LEU A 17 -2.44 -1.00 -12.73
C LEU A 17 -3.13 -0.86 -11.38
N MET A 18 -2.49 -1.33 -10.30
CA MET A 18 -3.05 -1.37 -8.94
C MET A 18 -1.94 -1.11 -7.93
N PRO A 19 -2.25 -0.52 -6.77
CA PRO A 19 -1.26 -0.35 -5.71
C PRO A 19 -0.89 -1.71 -5.12
N GLU A 20 0.40 -1.99 -5.06
CA GLU A 20 0.99 -3.06 -4.30
C GLU A 20 1.99 -2.46 -3.31
N LEU A 21 2.85 -3.26 -2.71
CA LEU A 21 3.81 -2.81 -1.70
C LEU A 21 4.61 -1.55 -2.11
N PRO A 22 5.19 -1.43 -3.32
CA PRO A 22 5.99 -0.26 -3.69
C PRO A 22 5.20 1.04 -3.72
N GLU A 23 3.94 1.01 -4.19
CA GLU A 23 3.10 2.21 -4.25
C GLU A 23 2.67 2.66 -2.85
N VAL A 24 2.37 1.71 -1.96
CA VAL A 24 2.04 2.01 -0.56
C VAL A 24 3.26 2.53 0.20
N GLU A 25 4.45 1.97 -0.05
CA GLU A 25 5.71 2.46 0.53
C GLU A 25 6.06 3.86 0.03
N ALA A 26 5.86 4.14 -1.25
CA ALA A 26 6.07 5.49 -1.79
C ALA A 26 5.13 6.53 -1.14
N ALA A 27 3.87 6.17 -0.94
CA ALA A 27 2.91 7.02 -0.22
C ALA A 27 3.34 7.23 1.24
N ARG A 28 3.77 6.16 1.94
CA ARG A 28 4.28 6.27 3.30
C ARG A 28 5.47 7.24 3.39
N ARG A 29 6.44 7.11 2.48
CA ARG A 29 7.62 7.98 2.45
C ARG A 29 7.24 9.44 2.18
N ALA A 30 6.38 9.70 1.22
CA ALA A 30 5.93 11.05 0.91
C ALA A 30 5.25 11.72 2.12
N ILE A 31 4.42 10.97 2.87
CA ILE A 31 3.82 11.48 4.11
C ILE A 31 4.90 11.67 5.19
N ALA A 32 5.83 10.72 5.34
CA ALA A 32 6.92 10.82 6.33
C ALA A 32 7.77 12.07 6.11
N GLU A 33 8.15 12.35 4.87
CA GLU A 33 9.00 13.47 4.49
C GLU A 33 8.28 14.83 4.61
N SER A 34 6.95 14.84 4.44
CA SER A 34 6.21 16.10 4.30
C SER A 34 5.32 16.44 5.49
N CYS A 35 4.87 15.46 6.29
CA CYS A 35 3.77 15.65 7.25
C CYS A 35 4.17 15.39 8.72
N ILE A 36 5.30 14.72 8.99
CA ILE A 36 5.72 14.43 10.37
C ILE A 36 5.98 15.72 11.14
N GLY A 37 5.55 15.75 12.42
CA GLY A 37 5.66 16.88 13.32
C GLY A 37 4.58 17.94 13.14
N LYS A 38 3.67 17.79 12.16
CA LYS A 38 2.62 18.77 11.86
C LYS A 38 1.27 18.36 12.45
N LYS A 39 0.52 19.38 12.88
CA LYS A 39 -0.80 19.22 13.48
C LYS A 39 -1.90 19.25 12.42
N ILE A 40 -2.86 18.35 12.55
CA ILE A 40 -4.06 18.31 11.72
C ILE A 40 -5.03 19.40 12.19
N THR A 41 -5.24 20.41 11.36
CA THR A 41 -6.11 21.55 11.65
C THR A 41 -7.48 21.46 10.97
N LYS A 42 -7.58 20.63 9.93
CA LYS A 42 -8.80 20.40 9.17
C LYS A 42 -8.90 18.92 8.81
N ALA A 43 -10.08 18.35 8.90
CA ALA A 43 -10.36 16.99 8.44
C ALA A 43 -11.74 16.96 7.77
N THR A 44 -11.85 16.20 6.69
CA THR A 44 -13.12 15.91 6.01
C THR A 44 -13.11 14.45 5.55
N VAL A 45 -14.12 13.70 5.94
CA VAL A 45 -14.23 12.26 5.66
C VAL A 45 -15.54 11.99 4.90
N ALA A 46 -15.43 11.31 3.78
CA ALA A 46 -16.58 11.00 2.94
C ALA A 46 -17.60 10.11 3.68
N ILE A 47 -18.88 10.37 3.49
CA ILE A 47 -19.96 9.49 3.96
C ILE A 47 -20.02 8.27 3.04
N ASP A 48 -19.15 7.30 3.28
CA ASP A 48 -18.97 6.10 2.46
C ASP A 48 -18.65 4.88 3.33
N SER A 49 -19.68 4.21 3.84
CA SER A 49 -19.55 3.03 4.71
C SER A 49 -18.89 1.82 4.05
N LYS A 50 -18.75 1.81 2.72
CA LYS A 50 -17.97 0.76 2.04
C LYS A 50 -16.46 0.96 2.20
N VAL A 51 -16.02 2.20 2.36
CA VAL A 51 -14.60 2.58 2.49
C VAL A 51 -14.26 2.91 3.94
N ILE A 52 -15.04 3.80 4.57
CA ILE A 52 -14.90 4.15 5.99
C ILE A 52 -15.52 3.02 6.81
N ASN A 53 -14.68 2.24 7.48
CA ASN A 53 -15.10 0.97 8.06
C ASN A 53 -15.13 1.02 9.59
N GLY A 54 -16.26 0.63 10.17
CA GLY A 54 -16.44 0.47 11.61
C GLY A 54 -16.70 1.76 12.39
N VAL A 55 -16.74 2.91 11.73
CA VAL A 55 -16.87 4.22 12.38
C VAL A 55 -17.63 5.21 11.49
N SER A 56 -18.34 6.17 12.08
CA SER A 56 -18.97 7.26 11.34
C SER A 56 -17.93 8.27 10.82
N SER A 57 -18.24 8.92 9.69
CA SER A 57 -17.34 9.95 9.13
C SER A 57 -17.09 11.08 10.11
N ALA A 58 -18.13 11.55 10.82
CA ALA A 58 -18.00 12.61 11.83
C ALA A 58 -17.08 12.20 13.00
N HIS A 59 -17.19 10.96 13.48
CA HIS A 59 -16.29 10.47 14.53
C HIS A 59 -14.85 10.34 14.01
N PHE A 60 -14.68 9.91 12.77
CA PHE A 60 -13.35 9.84 12.15
C PHE A 60 -12.72 11.24 12.05
N GLU A 61 -13.47 12.25 11.60
CA GLU A 61 -13.02 13.64 11.50
C GLU A 61 -12.57 14.18 12.87
N THR A 62 -13.41 14.03 13.90
CA THR A 62 -13.10 14.51 15.25
C THR A 62 -11.89 13.79 15.86
N SER A 63 -11.68 12.53 15.52
CA SER A 63 -10.52 11.75 15.98
C SER A 63 -9.19 12.20 15.36
N LEU A 64 -9.23 12.91 14.24
CA LEU A 64 -8.01 13.46 13.60
C LEU A 64 -7.71 14.89 14.07
N LEU A 65 -8.74 15.70 14.30
CA LEU A 65 -8.59 17.13 14.55
C LEU A 65 -7.76 17.42 15.80
N GLY A 66 -6.80 18.34 15.66
CA GLY A 66 -5.91 18.78 16.74
C GLY A 66 -4.75 17.84 17.05
N LYS A 67 -4.70 16.66 16.42
CA LYS A 67 -3.63 15.68 16.64
C LYS A 67 -2.42 15.96 15.76
N THR A 68 -1.25 15.58 16.24
CA THR A 68 0.04 15.73 15.56
C THR A 68 0.47 14.39 14.96
N ILE A 69 0.94 14.39 13.72
CA ILE A 69 1.48 13.20 13.06
C ILE A 69 2.90 12.97 13.56
N LEU A 70 3.14 11.89 14.32
CA LEU A 70 4.45 11.57 14.89
C LEU A 70 5.29 10.69 13.97
N SER A 71 4.66 9.73 13.31
CA SER A 71 5.34 8.82 12.37
C SER A 71 4.36 8.15 11.41
N THR A 72 4.89 7.49 10.38
CA THR A 72 4.11 6.73 9.42
C THR A 72 4.64 5.32 9.29
N HIS A 73 3.77 4.36 9.27
CA HIS A 73 4.11 2.95 9.26
C HIS A 73 3.42 2.22 8.11
N ARG A 74 3.97 1.07 7.73
CA ARG A 74 3.40 0.18 6.73
C ARG A 74 3.67 -1.28 7.10
N LYS A 75 2.69 -2.14 6.86
CA LYS A 75 2.89 -3.60 6.77
C LYS A 75 2.08 -4.12 5.59
N GLY A 76 2.72 -4.83 4.68
CA GLY A 76 2.11 -5.25 3.42
C GLY A 76 1.58 -4.04 2.62
N LYS A 77 0.28 -4.04 2.34
CA LYS A 77 -0.41 -2.97 1.60
C LYS A 77 -1.29 -2.11 2.52
N ASN A 78 -0.99 -2.11 3.82
CA ASN A 78 -1.64 -1.26 4.81
C ASN A 78 -0.67 -0.20 5.30
N LEU A 79 -1.11 1.05 5.32
CA LEU A 79 -0.39 2.21 5.83
C LEU A 79 -1.18 2.80 7.00
N TRP A 80 -0.51 3.26 8.05
CA TRP A 80 -1.17 4.01 9.10
C TRP A 80 -0.32 5.19 9.58
N LEU A 81 -1.01 6.18 10.14
CA LEU A 81 -0.37 7.33 10.76
C LEU A 81 -0.38 7.14 12.27
N GLN A 82 0.79 7.21 12.87
CA GLN A 82 0.93 7.31 14.32
C GLN A 82 0.72 8.77 14.71
N LEU A 83 -0.36 9.04 15.42
CA LEU A 83 -0.65 10.35 15.99
C LEU A 83 -0.13 10.43 17.43
N ASP A 84 -0.19 11.60 18.04
CA ASP A 84 0.18 11.82 19.44
C ASP A 84 -0.72 11.08 20.44
N SER A 85 -1.88 10.64 20.02
CA SER A 85 -2.79 9.78 20.79
C SER A 85 -3.67 8.94 19.88
N PRO A 86 -4.12 7.73 20.30
CA PRO A 86 -5.06 6.92 19.55
C PRO A 86 -6.46 7.57 19.49
N PRO A 87 -7.35 7.07 18.62
CA PRO A 87 -7.10 6.04 17.62
C PRO A 87 -6.32 6.55 16.42
N PHE A 88 -5.70 5.62 15.68
CA PHE A 88 -4.82 5.90 14.54
C PHE A 88 -5.50 5.59 13.21
N PRO A 89 -5.47 6.49 12.21
CA PRO A 89 -6.03 6.24 10.90
C PRO A 89 -5.17 5.23 10.12
N SER A 90 -5.80 4.17 9.65
CA SER A 90 -5.21 3.09 8.86
C SER A 90 -5.87 3.01 7.49
N PHE A 91 -5.06 2.84 6.45
CA PHE A 91 -5.44 2.86 5.04
C PHE A 91 -5.01 1.57 4.34
N GLN A 92 -5.96 0.76 3.91
CA GLN A 92 -5.77 -0.35 3.00
C GLN A 92 -6.18 0.08 1.60
N PHE A 93 -5.25 0.12 0.67
CA PHE A 93 -5.43 0.82 -0.61
C PHE A 93 -6.42 0.15 -1.58
N GLY A 94 -6.69 -1.15 -1.44
CA GLY A 94 -7.55 -1.87 -2.38
C GLY A 94 -6.97 -1.84 -3.79
N MET A 95 -7.80 -1.51 -4.79
CA MET A 95 -7.40 -1.50 -6.21
C MET A 95 -7.15 -0.11 -6.78
N THR A 96 -7.64 0.93 -6.14
CA THR A 96 -7.57 2.31 -6.67
C THR A 96 -7.30 3.36 -5.60
N GLY A 97 -7.10 2.94 -4.35
CA GLY A 97 -6.74 3.84 -3.26
C GLY A 97 -5.40 4.51 -3.52
N ALA A 98 -5.30 5.82 -3.33
CA ALA A 98 -4.08 6.58 -3.54
C ALA A 98 -3.99 7.77 -2.58
N VAL A 99 -2.76 8.10 -2.18
CA VAL A 99 -2.46 9.32 -1.42
C VAL A 99 -2.02 10.40 -2.39
N PHE A 100 -2.53 11.59 -2.20
CA PHE A 100 -2.11 12.82 -2.86
C PHE A 100 -1.76 13.86 -1.80
N ILE A 101 -0.66 14.57 -2.03
CA ILE A 101 -0.22 15.69 -1.21
C ILE A 101 -0.14 16.89 -2.15
N LYS A 102 -0.84 17.97 -1.85
CA LYS A 102 -0.92 19.14 -2.72
C LYS A 102 0.47 19.75 -2.95
N GLY A 103 0.86 19.85 -4.22
CA GLY A 103 2.16 20.41 -4.62
C GLY A 103 3.35 19.46 -4.44
N ILE A 104 3.14 18.22 -3.97
CA ILE A 104 4.20 17.23 -3.80
C ILE A 104 3.92 16.01 -4.68
N PRO A 105 4.85 15.61 -5.56
CA PRO A 105 4.67 14.45 -6.40
C PRO A 105 4.74 13.17 -5.55
N VAL A 106 3.66 12.39 -5.56
CA VAL A 106 3.60 11.04 -5.00
C VAL A 106 3.50 10.06 -6.16
N THR A 107 4.05 8.86 -6.03
CA THR A 107 3.98 7.84 -7.08
C THR A 107 2.54 7.62 -7.53
N GLN A 108 2.25 7.96 -8.78
CA GLN A 108 0.95 7.75 -9.41
C GLN A 108 0.94 6.45 -10.22
N TYR A 109 -0.21 5.80 -10.27
CA TYR A 109 -0.44 4.63 -11.10
C TYR A 109 -1.75 4.82 -11.90
N LYS A 110 -1.85 4.16 -13.05
CA LYS A 110 -2.90 4.40 -14.06
C LYS A 110 -4.33 4.39 -13.50
N ARG A 111 -4.61 3.64 -12.44
CA ARG A 111 -5.95 3.53 -11.84
C ARG A 111 -6.21 4.49 -10.68
N SER A 112 -5.22 5.21 -10.19
CA SER A 112 -5.43 6.25 -9.17
C SER A 112 -6.28 7.40 -9.71
N SER A 113 -6.21 7.64 -11.00
CA SER A 113 -7.05 8.51 -11.86
C SER A 113 -7.51 9.84 -11.25
N VAL A 114 -6.62 10.51 -10.54
CA VAL A 114 -6.71 11.93 -10.22
C VAL A 114 -5.59 12.61 -10.99
N THR A 115 -5.92 13.62 -11.77
CA THR A 115 -4.96 14.41 -12.55
C THR A 115 -4.76 15.76 -11.89
N GLU A 116 -3.67 16.45 -12.22
CA GLU A 116 -3.41 17.82 -11.71
C GLU A 116 -4.48 18.83 -12.10
N SER A 117 -5.25 18.53 -13.16
CA SER A 117 -6.37 19.35 -13.62
C SER A 117 -7.69 19.08 -12.89
N ASP A 118 -7.74 18.05 -12.03
CA ASP A 118 -8.96 17.75 -11.26
C ASP A 118 -9.13 18.76 -10.10
N GLU A 119 -10.38 18.99 -9.72
CA GLU A 119 -10.74 19.80 -8.55
C GLU A 119 -10.04 19.25 -7.28
N TRP A 120 -9.56 20.14 -6.42
CA TRP A 120 -8.90 19.77 -5.17
C TRP A 120 -9.73 20.12 -3.94
N PRO A 121 -9.95 19.18 -2.99
CA PRO A 121 -9.63 17.76 -3.12
C PRO A 121 -10.53 17.09 -4.16
N SER A 122 -10.02 16.04 -4.82
CA SER A 122 -10.78 15.30 -5.84
C SER A 122 -12.13 14.81 -5.31
N LYS A 123 -13.16 14.77 -6.16
CA LYS A 123 -14.48 14.16 -5.85
C LYS A 123 -14.39 12.68 -5.39
N TYR A 124 -13.25 12.03 -5.62
CA TYR A 124 -12.99 10.67 -5.15
C TYR A 124 -12.28 10.64 -3.78
N SER A 125 -12.06 11.81 -3.16
CA SER A 125 -11.47 11.90 -1.82
C SER A 125 -12.34 11.14 -0.81
N LYS A 126 -11.71 10.32 0.02
CA LYS A 126 -12.33 9.56 1.09
C LYS A 126 -11.95 10.10 2.46
N VAL A 127 -10.71 10.51 2.59
CA VAL A 127 -10.19 11.23 3.75
C VAL A 127 -9.35 12.38 3.23
N PHE A 128 -9.65 13.57 3.68
CA PHE A 128 -8.88 14.78 3.43
C PHE A 128 -8.50 15.39 4.78
N PHE A 129 -7.28 15.87 4.90
CA PHE A 129 -6.87 16.67 6.05
C PHE A 129 -5.87 17.77 5.66
N GLY A 130 -5.98 18.90 6.33
CA GLY A 130 -5.07 20.02 6.22
C GLY A 130 -4.22 20.13 7.48
N LEU A 131 -2.97 20.54 7.31
CA LEU A 131 -1.96 20.67 8.35
C LEU A 131 -1.76 22.15 8.73
N ASP A 132 -1.14 22.38 9.88
CA ASP A 132 -0.91 23.71 10.45
C ASP A 132 0.01 24.62 9.62
N ASP A 133 0.83 24.05 8.73
CA ASP A 133 1.64 24.79 7.76
C ASP A 133 0.93 25.06 6.43
N GLY A 134 -0.34 24.66 6.31
CA GLY A 134 -1.15 24.82 5.10
C GLY A 134 -1.02 23.68 4.10
N LEU A 135 -0.20 22.64 4.36
CA LEU A 135 -0.12 21.46 3.51
C LEU A 135 -1.43 20.66 3.57
N GLU A 136 -1.87 20.12 2.45
CA GLU A 136 -3.11 19.38 2.32
C GLU A 136 -2.85 17.97 1.78
N VAL A 137 -3.49 16.99 2.39
CA VAL A 137 -3.38 15.56 2.05
C VAL A 137 -4.75 14.98 1.76
N SER A 138 -4.86 14.17 0.71
CA SER A 138 -6.08 13.48 0.34
C SER A 138 -5.81 12.01 0.05
N PHE A 139 -6.56 11.12 0.70
CA PHE A 139 -6.67 9.72 0.31
C PHE A 139 -7.91 9.55 -0.57
N THR A 140 -7.71 9.07 -1.79
CA THR A 140 -8.78 8.90 -2.78
C THR A 140 -9.03 7.44 -3.09
N ASP A 141 -10.27 7.07 -3.44
CA ASP A 141 -10.59 5.77 -4.01
C ASP A 141 -11.81 5.84 -4.93
N LYS A 142 -11.58 5.75 -6.23
CA LYS A 142 -12.63 5.80 -7.26
C LYS A 142 -13.55 4.58 -7.26
N ARG A 143 -13.01 3.40 -6.95
CA ARG A 143 -13.76 2.12 -7.04
C ARG A 143 -14.42 1.72 -5.73
N ARG A 144 -14.15 2.42 -4.63
CA ARG A 144 -14.70 2.12 -3.30
C ARG A 144 -14.35 0.70 -2.84
N LEU A 145 -13.08 0.28 -3.05
CA LEU A 145 -12.52 -1.01 -2.67
C LEU A 145 -11.45 -0.88 -1.59
N ALA A 146 -11.02 0.34 -1.30
CA ALA A 146 -10.17 0.63 -0.15
C ALA A 146 -10.92 0.42 1.16
N LYS A 147 -10.17 0.22 2.24
CA LYS A 147 -10.70 0.23 3.61
C LYS A 147 -9.89 1.20 4.45
N VAL A 148 -10.60 2.11 5.08
CA VAL A 148 -10.04 3.10 6.00
C VAL A 148 -10.65 2.87 7.37
N ARG A 149 -9.81 2.77 8.41
CA ARG A 149 -10.22 2.43 9.77
C ARG A 149 -9.57 3.37 10.77
N LEU A 150 -10.15 3.45 11.95
CA LEU A 150 -9.49 3.92 13.15
C LEU A 150 -9.15 2.71 14.00
N LEU A 151 -7.89 2.57 14.42
CA LEU A 151 -7.39 1.46 15.22
C LEU A 151 -6.72 2.03 16.49
N GLU A 152 -6.95 1.39 17.63
CA GLU A 152 -6.30 1.78 18.89
C GLU A 152 -4.82 1.39 18.90
N ASP A 153 -4.53 0.16 18.41
CA ASP A 153 -3.18 -0.34 18.19
C ASP A 153 -3.12 -1.11 16.85
N PRO A 154 -2.68 -0.47 15.75
CA PRO A 154 -2.60 -1.11 14.45
C PRO A 154 -1.75 -2.38 14.42
N SER A 155 -0.77 -2.53 15.31
CA SER A 155 0.10 -3.72 15.35
C SER A 155 -0.62 -4.94 15.94
N LEU A 156 -1.62 -4.72 16.78
CA LEU A 156 -2.36 -5.76 17.49
C LEU A 156 -3.74 -6.04 16.90
N GLU A 157 -4.21 -5.18 16.01
CA GLU A 157 -5.56 -5.28 15.46
C GLU A 157 -5.61 -5.76 14.01
N PRO A 158 -6.65 -6.55 13.63
CA PRO A 158 -6.88 -6.89 12.23
C PRO A 158 -7.15 -5.63 11.36
N PRO A 159 -6.72 -5.66 10.10
CA PRO A 159 -6.08 -6.76 9.39
C PRO A 159 -4.56 -6.85 9.59
N ILE A 160 -3.92 -5.89 10.25
CA ILE A 160 -2.46 -5.74 10.29
C ILE A 160 -1.82 -6.86 11.13
N SER A 161 -2.44 -7.21 12.27
CA SER A 161 -1.97 -8.29 13.14
C SER A 161 -2.00 -9.69 12.50
N GLU A 162 -2.85 -9.87 11.47
CA GLU A 162 -3.02 -11.16 10.77
C GLU A 162 -2.07 -11.31 9.56
N LEU A 163 -1.29 -10.26 9.24
CA LEU A 163 -0.37 -10.28 8.12
C LEU A 163 0.90 -11.07 8.45
N GLY A 164 1.34 -11.88 7.50
CA GLY A 164 2.66 -12.50 7.51
C GLY A 164 3.80 -11.48 7.43
N PRO A 165 5.06 -11.95 7.44
CA PRO A 165 6.22 -11.08 7.31
C PRO A 165 6.11 -10.15 6.10
N ASP A 166 6.53 -8.90 6.25
CA ASP A 166 6.54 -7.93 5.16
C ASP A 166 7.66 -8.26 4.16
N ALA A 167 7.31 -8.41 2.89
CA ALA A 167 8.26 -8.82 1.85
C ALA A 167 9.45 -7.87 1.66
N LEU A 168 9.34 -6.60 2.12
CA LEU A 168 10.40 -5.61 2.01
C LEU A 168 11.14 -5.37 3.33
N LEU A 169 10.39 -5.29 4.44
CA LEU A 169 10.94 -4.90 5.74
C LEU A 169 11.40 -6.11 6.57
N GLU A 170 10.79 -7.28 6.33
CA GLU A 170 11.02 -8.52 7.07
C GLU A 170 11.26 -9.69 6.07
N PRO A 171 12.18 -9.57 5.11
CA PRO A 171 12.40 -10.61 4.11
C PRO A 171 12.88 -11.90 4.78
N MET A 172 12.19 -13.01 4.52
CA MET A 172 12.64 -14.32 4.97
C MET A 172 13.97 -14.68 4.31
N LYS A 173 14.86 -15.32 5.07
CA LYS A 173 16.07 -15.92 4.49
C LYS A 173 15.69 -17.10 3.57
N PRO A 174 16.51 -17.43 2.54
CA PRO A 174 16.21 -18.53 1.62
C PRO A 174 15.87 -19.85 2.31
N ASP A 175 16.61 -20.24 3.35
CA ASP A 175 16.38 -21.47 4.10
C ASP A 175 15.03 -21.44 4.88
N GLU A 176 14.71 -20.31 5.49
CA GLU A 176 13.45 -20.09 6.20
C GLU A 176 12.28 -20.15 5.23
N PHE A 177 12.41 -19.47 4.07
CA PHE A 177 11.40 -19.47 3.03
C PHE A 177 11.18 -20.88 2.48
N HIS A 178 12.25 -21.60 2.10
CA HIS A 178 12.18 -22.98 1.64
C HIS A 178 11.49 -23.89 2.67
N SER A 179 11.89 -23.79 3.94
CA SER A 179 11.25 -24.56 5.02
C SER A 179 9.76 -24.27 5.17
N SER A 180 9.37 -22.99 5.00
CA SER A 180 7.96 -22.57 5.06
C SER A 180 7.12 -23.14 3.91
N LEU A 181 7.74 -23.44 2.76
CA LEU A 181 7.07 -24.02 1.59
C LEU A 181 6.79 -25.53 1.76
N SER A 182 7.60 -26.25 2.54
CA SER A 182 7.64 -27.73 2.58
C SER A 182 6.30 -28.42 2.81
N LYS A 183 5.38 -27.75 3.50
CA LYS A 183 4.02 -28.26 3.81
C LYS A 183 2.92 -27.64 2.95
N LYS A 184 3.26 -26.75 2.00
CA LYS A 184 2.28 -25.99 1.20
C LYS A 184 1.97 -26.72 -0.11
N LYS A 185 0.82 -27.39 -0.17
CA LYS A 185 0.37 -28.18 -1.35
C LYS A 185 -0.43 -27.35 -2.37
N ILE A 186 -0.22 -26.05 -2.40
CA ILE A 186 -0.88 -25.12 -3.33
C ILE A 186 0.13 -24.57 -4.34
N GLY A 187 -0.36 -24.01 -5.45
CA GLY A 187 0.50 -23.35 -6.45
C GLY A 187 1.24 -22.15 -5.83
N ILE A 188 2.50 -22.00 -6.22
CA ILE A 188 3.38 -20.98 -5.63
C ILE A 188 2.83 -19.56 -5.80
N LYS A 189 2.21 -19.23 -6.93
CA LYS A 189 1.60 -17.91 -7.12
C LYS A 189 0.47 -17.68 -6.11
N SER A 190 -0.38 -18.66 -5.88
CA SER A 190 -1.47 -18.55 -4.90
C SER A 190 -0.95 -18.34 -3.49
N LEU A 191 0.17 -19.00 -3.14
CA LEU A 191 0.82 -18.82 -1.85
C LEU A 191 1.45 -17.43 -1.69
N LEU A 192 2.11 -16.92 -2.73
CA LEU A 192 2.68 -15.56 -2.73
C LEU A 192 1.61 -14.46 -2.62
N LEU A 193 0.38 -14.74 -3.02
CA LEU A 193 -0.76 -13.82 -2.89
C LEU A 193 -1.44 -13.88 -1.53
N ASP A 194 -1.16 -14.91 -0.73
CA ASP A 194 -1.67 -15.05 0.64
C ASP A 194 -0.95 -14.08 1.58
N GLN A 195 -1.64 -13.03 1.96
CA GLN A 195 -1.07 -11.97 2.80
C GLN A 195 -0.76 -12.44 4.23
N SER A 196 -1.33 -13.56 4.68
CA SER A 196 -0.99 -14.18 5.97
C SER A 196 0.31 -15.01 5.90
N PHE A 197 0.71 -15.43 4.69
CA PHE A 197 1.98 -16.11 4.46
C PHE A 197 3.14 -15.13 4.26
N ILE A 198 2.96 -14.17 3.36
CA ILE A 198 3.90 -13.07 3.09
C ILE A 198 3.12 -11.83 2.67
N SER A 199 3.34 -10.72 3.34
CA SER A 199 2.55 -9.52 3.09
C SER A 199 3.22 -8.57 2.10
N GLY A 200 2.39 -7.86 1.32
CA GLY A 200 2.81 -6.85 0.36
C GLY A 200 2.82 -7.31 -1.10
N ILE A 201 3.02 -8.59 -1.36
CA ILE A 201 3.02 -9.15 -2.72
C ILE A 201 1.59 -9.15 -3.27
N GLY A 202 1.45 -8.63 -4.48
CA GLY A 202 0.24 -8.71 -5.26
C GLY A 202 0.49 -9.38 -6.62
N ASN A 203 -0.47 -9.26 -7.53
CA ASN A 203 -0.40 -10.00 -8.79
C ASN A 203 0.81 -9.63 -9.65
N TRP A 204 1.13 -8.34 -9.78
CA TRP A 204 2.23 -7.93 -10.64
C TRP A 204 3.60 -8.28 -10.05
N ILE A 205 3.74 -8.18 -8.71
CA ILE A 205 5.00 -8.58 -8.04
C ILE A 205 5.16 -10.10 -8.13
N ALA A 206 4.10 -10.87 -7.85
CA ALA A 206 4.16 -12.33 -7.95
C ALA A 206 4.52 -12.80 -9.38
N ASP A 207 3.91 -12.18 -10.41
CA ASP A 207 4.22 -12.51 -11.80
C ASP A 207 5.68 -12.19 -12.15
N GLU A 208 6.17 -11.03 -11.73
CA GLU A 208 7.55 -10.61 -11.99
C GLU A 208 8.58 -11.50 -11.28
N VAL A 209 8.37 -11.79 -10.00
CA VAL A 209 9.25 -12.67 -9.21
C VAL A 209 9.31 -14.07 -9.83
N LEU A 210 8.17 -14.66 -10.16
CA LEU A 210 8.11 -15.99 -10.76
C LEU A 210 8.71 -16.03 -12.17
N TYR A 211 8.52 -14.97 -12.94
CA TYR A 211 9.13 -14.83 -14.26
C TYR A 211 10.67 -14.75 -14.17
N GLN A 212 11.20 -13.92 -13.29
CA GLN A 212 12.64 -13.79 -13.08
C GLN A 212 13.27 -15.09 -12.55
N SER A 213 12.58 -15.77 -11.64
CA SER A 213 13.02 -17.06 -11.08
C SER A 213 12.77 -18.25 -12.01
N LYS A 214 12.12 -18.05 -13.16
CA LYS A 214 11.74 -19.10 -14.13
C LYS A 214 10.89 -20.22 -13.50
N ILE A 215 10.02 -19.87 -12.55
CA ILE A 215 9.13 -20.78 -11.85
C ILE A 215 7.72 -20.68 -12.45
N HIS A 216 7.14 -21.82 -12.79
CA HIS A 216 5.76 -21.83 -13.29
C HIS A 216 4.78 -21.47 -12.16
N PRO A 217 3.82 -20.55 -12.36
CA PRO A 217 2.93 -20.06 -11.28
C PRO A 217 2.06 -21.14 -10.63
N LEU A 218 1.78 -22.24 -11.34
CA LEU A 218 1.02 -23.37 -10.80
C LEU A 218 1.90 -24.47 -10.20
N GLN A 219 3.24 -24.31 -10.21
CA GLN A 219 4.11 -25.26 -9.56
C GLN A 219 3.76 -25.34 -8.07
N VAL A 220 3.64 -26.57 -7.54
CA VAL A 220 3.32 -26.77 -6.11
C VAL A 220 4.46 -26.25 -5.25
N ALA A 221 4.16 -25.38 -4.31
CA ALA A 221 5.17 -24.71 -3.49
C ALA A 221 6.12 -25.67 -2.78
N ALA A 222 5.59 -26.78 -2.24
CA ALA A 222 6.41 -27.80 -1.58
C ALA A 222 7.40 -28.56 -2.50
N THR A 223 7.32 -28.39 -3.82
CA THR A 223 8.25 -29.03 -4.78
C THR A 223 9.42 -28.11 -5.19
N LEU A 224 9.43 -26.88 -4.70
CA LEU A 224 10.53 -25.96 -4.98
C LEU A 224 11.78 -26.38 -4.21
N SER A 225 12.92 -26.30 -4.88
CA SER A 225 14.22 -26.55 -4.25
C SER A 225 14.73 -25.31 -3.52
N LEU A 226 15.70 -25.49 -2.64
CA LEU A 226 16.37 -24.36 -1.96
C LEU A 226 16.98 -23.38 -2.98
N SER A 227 17.53 -23.87 -4.08
CA SER A 227 18.08 -23.03 -5.15
C SER A 227 17.03 -22.18 -5.89
N ASN A 228 15.75 -22.54 -5.80
CA ASN A 228 14.67 -21.72 -6.32
C ASN A 228 14.26 -20.59 -5.36
N CYS A 229 14.71 -20.67 -4.10
CA CYS A 229 14.36 -19.73 -3.03
C CYS A 229 15.43 -18.64 -2.81
N SER A 230 16.53 -18.71 -3.56
CA SER A 230 17.73 -17.83 -3.43
C SER A 230 17.72 -16.64 -4.37
#